data_862e5f4d09e2c1c191caec2bcc6139d7
#
_entry.id   862e5f4d09e2c1c191caec2bcc6139d7
#
_cell.length_a   1.000
_cell.length_b   1.000
_cell.length_c   1.000
_cell.angle_alpha   90.00
_cell.angle_beta   90.00
_cell.angle_gamma   90.00
#
_symmetry.space_group_name_H-M   'P 1'
#
loop_
_entity.id
_entity.type
_entity.pdbx_description
1 polymer ?
#
loop_
_entity_poly.entity_id
_entity_poly.type
_entity_poly.pdbx_seq_one_letter_code
_entity_poly.pdbx_strand_id
1 'polypeptide(L)'
;MNVAGRSFFFRRRVAGVLMLALLGVGAVAHGQDRPRRPDAVADAAKPGDAADKGDDKKDAATPIPPELKVDTKHDWTVGARAVHYTATAGNLLIKDDEDKAANGSIFYVAYTEDGVAAKSRPITFLYNGGPGSASLWLHMGSVGPVRVVTESPKATGPAPFSWVQNQYSLLDKTDLVFVDAPLTGFSRAVGKGTAKDFAGVDQDVKAFEKFITRYITVNQRWGSPKFLFGESYGTPRSAALVAALNNDGIEFNGVVLLSSILNYNVRDPGYDVEPKTYFPSYAAIAWYYDKVPHTGTMKDFVEKARQFARGPYAMALDQGDQLPPEEFDSMAKQVAAFTGLSVQYVKDAKLRISATRFRKELFRDDDQILGRYDARFEAFDVDAAGENPGFDPSDTGISGVFVGAFHDYLQSELKYTSSEPYYLQGPGINQNWDWKHRPSGAGGFGGGRGEQLQPDTVIDLADAMRKNPHLKVFSANGWFDLATPFFGTEHDLAQMMLPPAIASNVQFGYYPAGHMVYLNVDALKEMHGDLEKWYPTAVK
;
A
#
# COMPACT_ATOMS: atom_id res chain seq x y z
N MET A 1 64.66 39.42 0.13
CA MET A 1 65.10 38.98 1.44
C MET A 1 64.55 37.59 1.65
N ASN A 2 65.31 36.50 1.27
CA ASN A 2 66.26 35.75 2.08
C ASN A 2 65.59 35.16 3.31
N VAL A 3 65.58 33.84 3.66
CA VAL A 3 66.48 32.70 3.41
C VAL A 3 65.67 31.44 3.85
N ALA A 4 65.54 30.35 3.13
CA ALA A 4 66.28 29.08 3.16
C ALA A 4 66.30 28.39 4.57
N GLY A 5 66.08 27.11 4.81
CA GLY A 5 66.33 25.95 4.07
C GLY A 5 66.32 24.68 4.94
N ARG A 6 66.41 23.53 4.24
CA ARG A 6 67.03 22.20 4.59
C ARG A 6 66.26 21.22 5.50
N SER A 7 65.71 20.14 5.01
CA SER A 7 66.31 18.81 4.73
C SER A 7 67.02 18.13 5.86
N PHE A 8 66.60 16.90 6.23
CA PHE A 8 67.50 15.77 6.38
C PHE A 8 66.78 14.42 6.38
N PHE A 9 67.32 13.49 5.59
CA PHE A 9 67.03 12.04 5.45
C PHE A 9 67.46 11.24 6.70
N PHE A 10 66.82 10.09 6.97
CA PHE A 10 67.53 8.88 7.33
C PHE A 10 66.73 7.60 6.97
N ARG A 11 67.35 6.76 6.14
CA ARG A 11 67.02 5.35 5.85
C ARG A 11 67.67 4.49 6.92
N ARG A 12 67.01 3.36 7.29
CA ARG A 12 67.74 2.08 7.47
C ARG A 12 66.82 0.88 7.29
N ARG A 13 67.31 -0.08 6.51
CA ARG A 13 66.89 -1.46 6.25
C ARG A 13 67.38 -2.39 7.37
N VAL A 14 66.77 -3.62 7.42
CA VAL A 14 67.37 -4.97 7.53
C VAL A 14 66.22 -5.91 7.88
N ALA A 15 65.76 -6.84 7.03
CA ALA A 15 66.11 -8.23 6.75
C ALA A 15 65.82 -9.17 7.97
N GLY A 16 64.87 -10.06 7.89
CA GLY A 16 64.82 -11.35 7.23
C GLY A 16 64.88 -12.47 8.26
N VAL A 17 63.99 -13.44 8.20
CA VAL A 17 64.31 -14.90 8.36
C VAL A 17 63.09 -15.73 7.97
N LEU A 18 63.32 -16.66 7.05
CA LEU A 18 62.48 -17.78 6.64
C LEU A 18 62.48 -18.89 7.71
N MET A 19 61.32 -19.58 7.91
CA MET A 19 61.35 -21.01 8.23
C MET A 19 60.12 -21.72 7.66
N LEU A 20 60.41 -22.72 6.80
CA LEU A 20 59.52 -23.77 6.29
C LEU A 20 59.26 -24.83 7.37
N ALA A 21 58.09 -25.41 7.40
CA ALA A 21 57.89 -26.82 7.72
C ALA A 21 56.59 -27.35 7.08
N LEU A 22 56.69 -28.55 6.55
CA LEU A 22 55.85 -29.29 5.62
C LEU A 22 54.72 -30.12 6.27
N LEU A 23 53.71 -30.39 5.45
CA LEU A 23 52.92 -31.62 5.24
C LEU A 23 51.76 -31.97 6.20
N GLY A 24 50.58 -32.09 5.59
CA GLY A 24 49.45 -32.86 6.05
C GLY A 24 48.34 -32.86 5.00
N VAL A 25 48.32 -33.87 4.11
CA VAL A 25 47.28 -34.10 3.11
C VAL A 25 46.04 -34.66 3.80
N GLY A 26 44.92 -34.02 3.60
CA GLY A 26 43.58 -34.54 3.97
C GLY A 26 42.54 -34.05 2.99
N ALA A 27 42.11 -34.91 2.09
CA ALA A 27 41.03 -34.66 1.14
C ALA A 27 39.69 -34.52 1.90
N VAL A 28 39.00 -33.39 1.69
CA VAL A 28 37.60 -33.25 2.07
C VAL A 28 36.82 -32.68 0.89
N ALA A 29 35.66 -33.30 0.67
CA ALA A 29 34.74 -33.10 -0.42
C ALA A 29 34.21 -31.68 -0.54
N HIS A 30 34.04 -31.20 -1.78
CA HIS A 30 33.37 -29.97 -2.13
C HIS A 30 31.86 -30.05 -1.81
N GLY A 31 31.42 -29.35 -0.78
CA GLY A 31 30.04 -28.92 -0.61
C GLY A 31 29.97 -27.46 -1.02
N GLN A 32 29.20 -27.18 -2.06
CA GLN A 32 28.92 -25.80 -2.47
C GLN A 32 27.94 -25.18 -1.49
N ASP A 33 28.41 -24.29 -0.64
CA ASP A 33 27.57 -23.40 0.17
C ASP A 33 27.02 -22.26 -0.71
N ARG A 34 25.72 -22.25 -0.92
CA ARG A 34 25.00 -21.07 -1.41
C ARG A 34 24.86 -20.06 -0.27
N PRO A 35 25.05 -18.76 -0.52
CA PRO A 35 24.84 -17.75 0.52
C PRO A 35 23.37 -17.67 0.91
N ARG A 36 23.09 -17.81 2.20
CA ARG A 36 21.77 -17.57 2.81
C ARG A 36 21.49 -16.07 2.83
N ARG A 37 20.22 -15.72 2.55
CA ARG A 37 19.67 -14.38 2.75
C ARG A 37 19.73 -14.02 4.25
N PRO A 38 19.94 -12.74 4.62
CA PRO A 38 19.77 -12.31 6.00
C PRO A 38 18.28 -12.20 6.32
N ASP A 39 17.84 -13.00 7.28
CA ASP A 39 16.52 -12.92 7.88
C ASP A 39 16.45 -11.70 8.82
N ALA A 40 15.26 -11.11 8.86
CA ALA A 40 14.92 -10.01 9.76
C ALA A 40 15.16 -10.42 11.23
N VAL A 41 15.83 -9.57 11.98
CA VAL A 41 16.11 -9.74 13.40
C VAL A 41 14.81 -9.60 14.19
N ALA A 42 14.34 -10.70 14.78
CA ALA A 42 13.42 -10.68 15.91
C ALA A 42 14.20 -11.21 17.12
N ASP A 43 14.41 -10.34 18.09
CA ASP A 43 15.04 -10.67 19.37
C ASP A 43 13.96 -11.24 20.30
N ALA A 44 14.12 -12.49 20.74
CA ALA A 44 13.43 -13.02 21.92
C ALA A 44 14.16 -14.23 22.49
N ALA A 45 14.41 -14.15 23.78
CA ALA A 45 15.10 -15.11 24.62
C ALA A 45 14.54 -16.54 24.56
N LYS A 46 15.44 -17.53 24.59
CA LYS A 46 15.12 -18.96 24.74
C LYS A 46 14.77 -19.31 26.19
N PRO A 47 13.77 -20.16 26.41
CA PRO A 47 13.76 -21.16 27.49
C PRO A 47 13.83 -22.58 26.92
N GLY A 48 14.36 -23.47 27.76
CA GLY A 48 14.88 -24.77 27.46
C GLY A 48 13.88 -25.83 26.99
N ASP A 49 14.47 -26.92 26.50
CA ASP A 49 13.89 -28.17 26.01
C ASP A 49 12.87 -28.78 26.96
N ALA A 50 11.63 -28.87 26.50
CA ALA A 50 10.63 -29.83 27.00
C ALA A 50 10.08 -30.59 25.81
N ALA A 51 10.26 -31.88 25.81
CA ALA A 51 9.79 -32.82 24.81
C ALA A 51 8.27 -32.69 24.62
N ASP A 52 7.86 -32.27 23.41
CA ASP A 52 6.46 -32.19 23.01
C ASP A 52 5.93 -33.59 22.72
N LYS A 53 5.01 -34.03 23.60
CA LYS A 53 4.11 -35.14 23.31
C LYS A 53 2.96 -34.55 22.48
N GLY A 54 2.88 -34.96 21.23
CA GLY A 54 1.77 -34.62 20.35
C GLY A 54 0.42 -34.91 21.02
N ASP A 55 -0.24 -33.85 21.40
CA ASP A 55 -1.66 -33.87 21.78
C ASP A 55 -2.45 -33.52 20.50
N ASP A 56 -3.16 -34.52 19.97
CA ASP A 56 -4.21 -34.31 18.96
C ASP A 56 -5.34 -33.47 19.57
N LYS A 57 -5.12 -32.16 19.71
CA LYS A 57 -6.22 -31.23 19.95
C LYS A 57 -7.02 -31.14 18.64
N LYS A 58 -8.13 -31.90 18.57
CA LYS A 58 -9.24 -31.59 17.67
C LYS A 58 -9.50 -30.11 17.79
N ASP A 59 -9.32 -29.36 16.69
CA ASP A 59 -9.61 -27.93 16.61
C ASP A 59 -11.04 -27.70 17.10
N ALA A 60 -11.16 -27.20 18.33
CA ALA A 60 -12.46 -26.83 18.87
C ALA A 60 -12.94 -25.61 18.06
N ALA A 61 -14.12 -25.72 17.44
CA ALA A 61 -14.68 -24.63 16.65
C ALA A 61 -14.75 -23.34 17.49
N THR A 62 -14.26 -22.24 16.94
CA THR A 62 -14.36 -20.92 17.57
C THR A 62 -15.83 -20.53 17.74
N PRO A 63 -16.27 -19.97 18.89
CA PRO A 63 -17.66 -19.56 19.04
C PRO A 63 -18.10 -18.61 17.91
N ILE A 64 -19.31 -18.81 17.40
CA ILE A 64 -19.92 -17.89 16.43
C ILE A 64 -20.61 -16.78 17.23
N PRO A 65 -20.13 -15.52 17.17
CA PRO A 65 -20.77 -14.42 17.88
C PRO A 65 -22.12 -14.07 17.23
N PRO A 66 -23.04 -13.43 17.98
CA PRO A 66 -24.22 -12.84 17.35
C PRO A 66 -23.81 -11.68 16.44
N GLU A 67 -24.64 -11.39 15.45
CA GLU A 67 -24.53 -10.14 14.72
C GLU A 67 -24.96 -8.98 15.63
N LEU A 68 -24.03 -8.07 15.90
CA LEU A 68 -24.27 -6.88 16.70
C LEU A 68 -24.37 -5.67 15.77
N LYS A 69 -25.26 -4.75 16.15
CA LYS A 69 -25.47 -3.50 15.43
C LYS A 69 -25.77 -2.41 16.45
N VAL A 70 -24.93 -1.39 16.49
CA VAL A 70 -25.12 -0.19 17.30
C VAL A 70 -25.34 0.98 16.36
N ASP A 71 -26.52 1.59 16.42
CA ASP A 71 -26.90 2.75 15.62
C ASP A 71 -26.86 4.02 16.50
N THR A 72 -26.20 5.06 16.01
CA THR A 72 -26.15 6.39 16.62
C THR A 72 -26.54 7.46 15.61
N LYS A 73 -27.17 8.55 16.06
CA LYS A 73 -27.61 9.66 15.20
C LYS A 73 -26.67 10.83 15.33
N HIS A 74 -26.32 11.39 14.19
CA HIS A 74 -25.36 12.49 14.09
C HIS A 74 -25.76 13.51 13.03
N ASP A 75 -25.14 14.66 13.12
CA ASP A 75 -25.24 15.74 12.14
C ASP A 75 -23.86 16.06 11.57
N TRP A 76 -23.78 16.22 10.26
CA TRP A 76 -22.59 16.69 9.57
C TRP A 76 -22.95 17.92 8.74
N THR A 77 -22.19 19.00 8.89
CA THR A 77 -22.46 20.26 8.18
C THR A 77 -21.41 20.50 7.10
N VAL A 78 -21.86 20.66 5.86
CA VAL A 78 -21.05 21.04 4.73
C VAL A 78 -21.58 22.34 4.12
N GLY A 79 -20.81 23.42 4.20
CA GLY A 79 -21.29 24.74 3.82
C GLY A 79 -22.55 25.14 4.61
N ALA A 80 -23.64 25.42 3.91
CA ALA A 80 -24.92 25.76 4.51
C ALA A 80 -25.89 24.57 4.68
N ARG A 81 -25.48 23.35 4.26
CA ARG A 81 -26.32 22.14 4.34
C ARG A 81 -25.94 21.32 5.56
N ALA A 82 -26.90 20.97 6.38
CA ALA A 82 -26.78 19.92 7.39
C ALA A 82 -27.23 18.59 6.79
N VAL A 83 -26.40 17.55 6.99
CA VAL A 83 -26.69 16.17 6.62
C VAL A 83 -26.93 15.40 7.91
N HIS A 84 -28.16 14.98 8.14
CA HIS A 84 -28.51 14.08 9.23
C HIS A 84 -28.18 12.65 8.82
N TYR A 85 -27.47 11.93 9.64
CA TYR A 85 -27.05 10.57 9.30
C TYR A 85 -27.08 9.61 10.49
N THR A 86 -27.21 8.34 10.16
CA THR A 86 -27.04 7.25 11.11
C THR A 86 -25.64 6.66 10.92
N ALA A 87 -24.88 6.61 12.00
CA ALA A 87 -23.66 5.81 12.08
C ALA A 87 -24.00 4.45 12.68
N THR A 88 -23.59 3.39 11.99
CA THR A 88 -23.78 1.99 12.41
C THR A 88 -22.44 1.32 12.60
N ALA A 89 -22.10 0.90 13.81
CA ALA A 89 -20.95 0.05 14.08
C ALA A 89 -21.43 -1.38 14.40
N GLY A 90 -20.87 -2.38 13.74
CA GLY A 90 -21.35 -3.75 13.93
C GLY A 90 -20.59 -4.80 13.13
N ASN A 91 -21.09 -6.03 13.14
CA ASN A 91 -20.55 -7.12 12.37
C ASN A 91 -21.62 -7.85 11.56
N LEU A 92 -21.21 -8.40 10.42
CA LEU A 92 -21.99 -9.36 9.65
C LEU A 92 -21.25 -10.69 9.58
N LEU A 93 -21.99 -11.79 9.74
CA LEU A 93 -21.46 -13.13 9.55
C LEU A 93 -21.42 -13.45 8.05
N ILE A 94 -20.29 -13.97 7.59
CA ILE A 94 -20.19 -14.61 6.27
C ILE A 94 -20.09 -16.10 6.43
N LYS A 95 -20.54 -16.85 5.41
CA LYS A 95 -20.62 -18.29 5.47
C LYS A 95 -19.50 -18.96 4.67
N ASP A 96 -19.29 -20.25 4.93
CA ASP A 96 -18.40 -21.10 4.15
C ASP A 96 -18.83 -21.21 2.68
N ASP A 97 -18.03 -21.88 1.87
CA ASP A 97 -18.30 -22.03 0.43
C ASP A 97 -19.50 -22.91 0.11
N GLU A 98 -19.92 -23.74 1.07
CA GLU A 98 -21.13 -24.55 0.95
C GLU A 98 -22.37 -23.82 1.48
N ASP A 99 -22.21 -22.58 1.94
CA ASP A 99 -23.27 -21.70 2.49
C ASP A 99 -24.01 -22.28 3.70
N LYS A 100 -23.35 -23.24 4.38
CA LYS A 100 -23.95 -24.02 5.47
C LYS A 100 -23.72 -23.41 6.84
N ALA A 101 -22.50 -22.89 7.10
CA ALA A 101 -22.12 -22.41 8.42
C ALA A 101 -21.36 -21.10 8.35
N ALA A 102 -21.53 -20.24 9.35
CA ALA A 102 -20.70 -19.03 9.48
C ALA A 102 -19.25 -19.43 9.75
N ASN A 103 -18.34 -18.90 8.93
CA ASN A 103 -16.89 -19.08 9.06
C ASN A 103 -16.13 -17.77 9.27
N GLY A 104 -16.77 -16.62 9.05
CA GLY A 104 -16.21 -15.29 9.30
C GLY A 104 -17.22 -14.36 9.94
N SER A 105 -16.74 -13.46 10.80
CA SER A 105 -17.45 -12.31 11.36
C SER A 105 -16.71 -11.07 10.90
N ILE A 106 -17.32 -10.25 10.06
CA ILE A 106 -16.71 -9.09 9.44
C ILE A 106 -17.24 -7.82 10.09
N PHE A 107 -16.34 -7.06 10.71
CA PHE A 107 -16.66 -5.77 11.33
C PHE A 107 -16.73 -4.66 10.29
N TYR A 108 -17.66 -3.74 10.48
CA TYR A 108 -17.80 -2.55 9.65
C TYR A 108 -18.32 -1.35 10.46
N VAL A 109 -18.05 -0.15 9.95
CA VAL A 109 -18.71 1.08 10.35
C VAL A 109 -19.34 1.71 9.11
N ALA A 110 -20.65 1.93 9.15
CA ALA A 110 -21.39 2.53 8.06
C ALA A 110 -21.97 3.89 8.45
N TYR A 111 -21.99 4.82 7.50
CA TYR A 111 -22.60 6.14 7.62
C TYR A 111 -23.66 6.29 6.53
N THR A 112 -24.90 6.44 6.92
CA THR A 112 -26.05 6.48 6.00
C THR A 112 -26.84 7.77 6.19
N GLU A 113 -27.02 8.56 5.13
CA GLU A 113 -27.86 9.78 5.17
C GLU A 113 -29.30 9.42 5.45
N ASP A 114 -29.88 10.06 6.47
CA ASP A 114 -31.28 9.83 6.88
C ASP A 114 -32.28 10.45 5.90
N GLY A 115 -33.41 9.80 5.73
CA GLY A 115 -34.51 10.31 4.93
C GLY A 115 -34.33 10.23 3.41
N VAL A 116 -33.23 9.69 2.92
CA VAL A 116 -32.99 9.50 1.48
C VAL A 116 -33.32 8.07 1.08
N ALA A 117 -34.03 7.92 -0.06
CA ALA A 117 -34.39 6.59 -0.54
C ALA A 117 -33.14 5.79 -0.99
N ALA A 118 -32.98 4.57 -0.49
CA ALA A 118 -31.83 3.71 -0.78
C ALA A 118 -31.53 3.53 -2.28
N LYS A 119 -32.56 3.44 -3.12
CA LYS A 119 -32.40 3.26 -4.58
C LYS A 119 -31.69 4.41 -5.28
N SER A 120 -31.88 5.64 -4.81
CA SER A 120 -31.29 6.85 -5.41
C SER A 120 -29.98 7.25 -4.76
N ARG A 121 -29.62 6.61 -3.65
CA ARG A 121 -28.45 6.94 -2.87
C ARG A 121 -27.29 6.00 -3.21
N PRO A 122 -26.16 6.52 -3.70
CA PRO A 122 -24.96 5.71 -3.89
C PRO A 122 -24.46 5.08 -2.59
N ILE A 123 -23.74 3.97 -2.67
CA ILE A 123 -23.07 3.33 -1.56
C ILE A 123 -21.62 3.01 -1.95
N THR A 124 -20.69 3.34 -1.09
CA THR A 124 -19.25 3.10 -1.28
C THR A 124 -18.72 2.18 -0.17
N PHE A 125 -18.08 1.09 -0.56
CA PHE A 125 -17.34 0.20 0.35
C PHE A 125 -15.87 0.61 0.35
N LEU A 126 -15.35 0.96 1.55
CA LEU A 126 -14.00 1.51 1.73
C LEU A 126 -13.17 0.56 2.61
N TYR A 127 -11.92 0.34 2.21
CA TYR A 127 -11.03 -0.55 2.94
C TYR A 127 -9.55 -0.26 2.65
N ASN A 128 -8.72 -0.43 3.69
CA ASN A 128 -7.27 -0.43 3.56
C ASN A 128 -6.76 -1.77 3.01
N GLY A 129 -5.47 -1.80 2.72
CA GLY A 129 -4.78 -2.94 2.13
C GLY A 129 -3.96 -3.77 3.11
N GLY A 130 -2.69 -3.61 3.06
CA GLY A 130 -1.67 -4.37 3.74
C GLY A 130 -0.91 -5.32 2.80
N PRO A 131 -1.33 -6.58 2.53
CA PRO A 131 -2.52 -7.26 3.02
C PRO A 131 -2.55 -7.42 4.54
N GLY A 132 -3.76 -7.56 5.09
CA GLY A 132 -3.96 -7.77 6.52
C GLY A 132 -3.95 -6.51 7.38
N SER A 133 -4.18 -5.32 6.82
CA SER A 133 -4.36 -4.07 7.56
C SER A 133 -5.84 -3.79 7.82
N ALA A 134 -6.15 -3.31 9.03
CA ALA A 134 -7.47 -2.79 9.37
C ALA A 134 -7.75 -1.46 8.65
N SER A 135 -9.03 -1.10 8.51
CA SER A 135 -9.46 0.05 7.72
C SER A 135 -9.53 1.37 8.50
N LEU A 136 -9.02 1.42 9.73
CA LEU A 136 -9.04 2.63 10.54
C LEU A 136 -8.31 3.82 9.88
N TRP A 137 -7.28 3.58 9.07
CA TRP A 137 -6.51 4.63 8.42
C TRP A 137 -7.38 5.41 7.44
N LEU A 138 -7.98 4.70 6.51
CA LEU A 138 -8.90 5.29 5.54
C LEU A 138 -10.15 5.85 6.24
N HIS A 139 -10.64 5.17 7.27
CA HIS A 139 -11.82 5.59 8.03
C HIS A 139 -11.61 6.92 8.74
N MET A 140 -10.54 7.02 9.54
CA MET A 140 -10.27 8.20 10.36
C MET A 140 -9.45 9.28 9.65
N GLY A 141 -8.95 9.01 8.47
CA GLY A 141 -8.08 9.97 7.75
C GLY A 141 -8.73 10.58 6.52
N SER A 142 -9.60 9.85 5.81
CA SER A 142 -9.96 10.21 4.44
C SER A 142 -11.33 10.90 4.32
N VAL A 143 -12.32 10.18 3.85
CA VAL A 143 -13.62 10.74 3.41
C VAL A 143 -14.78 10.43 4.37
N GLY A 144 -14.50 9.88 5.54
CA GLY A 144 -15.47 9.71 6.63
C GLY A 144 -15.95 11.05 7.19
N PRO A 145 -17.03 11.07 8.01
CA PRO A 145 -17.59 12.30 8.56
C PRO A 145 -16.70 12.97 9.63
N VAL A 146 -15.75 12.23 10.16
CA VAL A 146 -14.74 12.73 11.09
C VAL A 146 -13.33 12.37 10.59
N ARG A 147 -12.34 13.13 11.00
CA ARG A 147 -10.93 12.81 10.73
C ARG A 147 -10.05 13.10 11.94
N VAL A 148 -9.00 12.31 12.08
CA VAL A 148 -7.94 12.54 13.06
C VAL A 148 -7.14 13.80 12.70
N VAL A 149 -6.62 14.48 13.73
CA VAL A 149 -5.71 15.62 13.57
C VAL A 149 -4.27 15.12 13.68
N THR A 150 -3.49 15.34 12.62
CA THR A 150 -2.07 14.95 12.52
C THR A 150 -1.20 16.16 12.21
N GLU A 151 0.10 16.04 12.46
CA GLU A 151 1.10 17.07 12.14
C GLU A 151 1.86 16.77 10.82
N SER A 152 1.27 15.95 9.94
CA SER A 152 1.89 15.57 8.66
C SER A 152 2.48 16.78 7.89
N PRO A 153 3.72 16.69 7.39
CA PRO A 153 4.59 15.51 7.30
C PRO A 153 5.55 15.31 8.50
N LYS A 154 5.17 15.75 9.69
CA LYS A 154 5.93 15.52 10.92
C LYS A 154 5.27 14.43 11.77
N ALA A 155 6.06 13.78 12.61
CA ALA A 155 5.52 12.86 13.60
C ALA A 155 4.57 13.61 14.55
N THR A 156 3.36 13.08 14.71
CA THR A 156 2.39 13.59 15.69
C THR A 156 2.81 13.16 17.09
N GLY A 157 2.80 14.11 18.03
CA GLY A 157 3.18 13.87 19.42
C GLY A 157 2.28 12.84 20.13
N PRO A 158 2.65 12.44 21.37
CA PRO A 158 1.84 11.55 22.19
C PRO A 158 0.50 12.21 22.61
N ALA A 159 -0.40 11.43 23.22
CA ALA A 159 -1.68 11.91 23.73
C ALA A 159 -1.54 13.20 24.59
N PRO A 160 -2.57 14.10 24.60
CA PRO A 160 -3.95 13.86 24.15
C PRO A 160 -4.12 13.94 22.62
N PHE A 161 -4.86 12.99 22.06
CA PHE A 161 -5.20 12.97 20.66
C PHE A 161 -6.55 13.65 20.40
N SER A 162 -6.76 14.13 19.17
CA SER A 162 -8.01 14.75 18.79
C SER A 162 -8.47 14.32 17.40
N TRP A 163 -9.76 14.30 17.23
CA TRP A 163 -10.42 14.19 15.94
C TRP A 163 -11.40 15.37 15.77
N VAL A 164 -11.74 15.68 14.52
CA VAL A 164 -12.60 16.81 14.18
C VAL A 164 -13.62 16.37 13.13
N GLN A 165 -14.71 17.13 13.01
CA GLN A 165 -15.62 16.98 11.87
C GLN A 165 -14.83 17.18 10.57
N ASN A 166 -15.01 16.28 9.64
CA ASN A 166 -14.29 16.29 8.37
C ASN A 166 -15.07 17.06 7.31
N GLN A 167 -14.63 18.25 6.96
CA GLN A 167 -15.25 19.07 5.91
C GLN A 167 -15.12 18.46 4.51
N TYR A 168 -14.25 17.47 4.36
CA TYR A 168 -13.95 16.78 3.10
C TYR A 168 -14.55 15.37 3.05
N SER A 169 -15.61 15.12 3.83
CA SER A 169 -16.35 13.87 3.76
C SER A 169 -17.12 13.77 2.44
N LEU A 170 -17.24 12.55 1.91
CA LEU A 170 -18.10 12.25 0.76
C LEU A 170 -19.53 11.87 1.18
N LEU A 171 -19.90 12.08 2.45
CA LEU A 171 -21.22 11.69 2.97
C LEU A 171 -22.36 12.46 2.27
N ASP A 172 -22.14 13.58 1.64
CA ASP A 172 -23.13 14.27 0.81
C ASP A 172 -23.32 13.68 -0.59
N LYS A 173 -22.44 12.77 -1.01
CA LYS A 173 -22.49 12.12 -2.35
C LYS A 173 -22.86 10.64 -2.27
N THR A 174 -22.47 9.94 -1.21
CA THR A 174 -22.61 8.50 -1.08
C THR A 174 -22.71 8.10 0.39
N ASP A 175 -23.43 7.02 0.67
CA ASP A 175 -23.27 6.35 1.97
C ASP A 175 -21.92 5.65 2.01
N LEU A 176 -21.29 5.61 3.18
CA LEU A 176 -19.93 5.10 3.37
C LEU A 176 -19.97 3.84 4.24
N VAL A 177 -19.29 2.79 3.82
CA VAL A 177 -19.15 1.54 4.58
C VAL A 177 -17.68 1.20 4.69
N PHE A 178 -17.07 1.50 5.82
CA PHE A 178 -15.69 1.14 6.13
C PHE A 178 -15.66 -0.30 6.66
N VAL A 179 -14.90 -1.16 6.01
CA VAL A 179 -14.88 -2.60 6.27
C VAL A 179 -13.50 -3.03 6.74
N ASP A 180 -13.40 -3.58 7.94
CA ASP A 180 -12.16 -4.24 8.36
C ASP A 180 -12.02 -5.57 7.61
N ALA A 181 -10.89 -5.74 6.90
CA ALA A 181 -10.61 -6.97 6.17
C ALA A 181 -10.65 -8.19 7.12
N PRO A 182 -10.93 -9.40 6.62
CA PRO A 182 -10.89 -10.60 7.45
C PRO A 182 -9.62 -10.69 8.29
N LEU A 183 -9.76 -11.11 9.55
CA LEU A 183 -8.68 -11.25 10.54
C LEU A 183 -8.04 -9.92 11.02
N THR A 184 -8.53 -8.77 10.57
CA THR A 184 -8.06 -7.44 11.00
C THR A 184 -9.11 -6.71 11.81
N GLY A 185 -8.73 -5.62 12.46
CA GLY A 185 -9.64 -4.84 13.29
C GLY A 185 -10.39 -5.72 14.28
N PHE A 186 -11.72 -5.68 14.24
CA PHE A 186 -12.60 -6.61 14.98
C PHE A 186 -13.13 -7.78 14.12
N SER A 187 -12.67 -7.92 12.88
CA SER A 187 -13.03 -9.06 12.03
C SER A 187 -12.31 -10.33 12.45
N ARG A 188 -13.05 -11.45 12.54
CA ARG A 188 -12.54 -12.74 13.06
C ARG A 188 -12.97 -13.92 12.19
N ALA A 189 -12.14 -14.95 12.12
CA ALA A 189 -12.57 -16.29 11.76
C ALA A 189 -13.42 -16.86 12.90
N VAL A 190 -14.54 -17.51 12.59
CA VAL A 190 -15.49 -18.04 13.56
C VAL A 190 -15.98 -19.44 13.16
N GLY A 191 -16.62 -20.15 14.07
CA GLY A 191 -17.09 -21.51 13.80
C GLY A 191 -15.93 -22.43 13.46
N LYS A 192 -15.96 -23.02 12.28
CA LYS A 192 -14.88 -23.86 11.73
C LYS A 192 -13.91 -23.07 10.83
N GLY A 193 -14.15 -21.77 10.66
CA GLY A 193 -13.27 -20.90 9.86
C GLY A 193 -11.89 -20.79 10.48
N THR A 194 -10.88 -20.74 9.63
CA THR A 194 -9.46 -20.64 10.01
C THR A 194 -8.79 -19.46 9.29
N ALA A 195 -7.60 -19.09 9.69
CA ALA A 195 -6.85 -18.06 8.98
C ALA A 195 -6.61 -18.41 7.50
N LYS A 196 -6.49 -19.69 7.14
CA LYS A 196 -6.29 -20.15 5.76
C LYS A 196 -7.47 -19.85 4.84
N ASP A 197 -8.67 -19.73 5.40
CA ASP A 197 -9.88 -19.43 4.63
C ASP A 197 -9.93 -17.94 4.19
N PHE A 198 -9.01 -17.12 4.70
CA PHE A 198 -9.01 -15.67 4.50
C PHE A 198 -7.65 -15.07 4.13
N ALA A 199 -6.54 -15.74 4.46
CA ALA A 199 -5.20 -15.23 4.28
C ALA A 199 -4.64 -15.58 2.89
N GLY A 200 -5.16 -14.94 1.86
CA GLY A 200 -4.71 -15.07 0.49
C GLY A 200 -5.49 -14.16 -0.45
N VAL A 201 -4.99 -13.97 -1.65
CA VAL A 201 -5.60 -13.05 -2.64
C VAL A 201 -7.03 -13.45 -2.96
N ASP A 202 -7.23 -14.68 -3.39
CA ASP A 202 -8.56 -15.17 -3.80
C ASP A 202 -9.49 -15.35 -2.59
N GLN A 203 -8.95 -15.78 -1.45
CA GLN A 203 -9.68 -15.95 -0.21
C GLN A 203 -10.21 -14.61 0.35
N ASP A 204 -9.39 -13.58 0.31
CA ASP A 204 -9.73 -12.21 0.72
C ASP A 204 -10.82 -11.63 -0.21
N VAL A 205 -10.65 -11.74 -1.52
CA VAL A 205 -11.66 -11.32 -2.53
C VAL A 205 -12.99 -12.00 -2.27
N LYS A 206 -13.00 -13.32 -2.06
CA LYS A 206 -14.21 -14.09 -1.80
C LYS A 206 -14.90 -13.71 -0.49
N ALA A 207 -14.15 -13.38 0.54
CA ALA A 207 -14.72 -12.91 1.80
C ALA A 207 -15.41 -11.54 1.63
N PHE A 208 -14.79 -10.62 0.89
CA PHE A 208 -15.41 -9.32 0.56
C PHE A 208 -16.63 -9.46 -0.36
N GLU A 209 -16.60 -10.35 -1.35
CA GLU A 209 -17.74 -10.69 -2.20
C GLU A 209 -18.95 -11.14 -1.36
N LYS A 210 -18.75 -12.09 -0.44
CA LYS A 210 -19.78 -12.57 0.49
C LYS A 210 -20.27 -11.45 1.42
N PHE A 211 -19.38 -10.65 1.96
CA PHE A 211 -19.74 -9.52 2.82
C PHE A 211 -20.59 -8.49 2.08
N ILE A 212 -20.15 -8.04 0.91
CA ILE A 212 -20.86 -7.02 0.11
C ILE A 212 -22.24 -7.53 -0.32
N THR A 213 -22.31 -8.76 -0.84
CA THR A 213 -23.59 -9.39 -1.24
C THR A 213 -24.56 -9.46 -0.08
N ARG A 214 -24.09 -9.88 1.10
CA ARG A 214 -24.90 -9.91 2.31
C ARG A 214 -25.30 -8.51 2.76
N TYR A 215 -24.35 -7.55 2.79
CA TYR A 215 -24.62 -6.17 3.20
C TYR A 215 -25.71 -5.51 2.35
N ILE A 216 -25.59 -5.60 1.01
CA ILE A 216 -26.58 -5.02 0.11
C ILE A 216 -27.96 -5.70 0.21
N THR A 217 -27.97 -6.98 0.61
CA THR A 217 -29.22 -7.74 0.82
C THR A 217 -29.92 -7.30 2.10
N VAL A 218 -29.23 -7.34 3.24
CA VAL A 218 -29.84 -7.02 4.56
C VAL A 218 -30.21 -5.54 4.68
N ASN A 219 -29.51 -4.65 3.98
CA ASN A 219 -29.75 -3.22 3.97
C ASN A 219 -30.57 -2.74 2.75
N GLN A 220 -31.09 -3.66 1.93
CA GLN A 220 -31.95 -3.38 0.75
C GLN A 220 -31.28 -2.44 -0.27
N ARG A 221 -29.98 -2.65 -0.55
CA ARG A 221 -29.18 -1.76 -1.41
C ARG A 221 -28.91 -2.34 -2.82
N TRP A 222 -29.65 -3.37 -3.24
CA TRP A 222 -29.48 -3.97 -4.58
C TRP A 222 -29.64 -2.95 -5.71
N GLY A 223 -30.58 -2.02 -5.60
CA GLY A 223 -30.84 -0.99 -6.60
C GLY A 223 -29.99 0.28 -6.47
N SER A 224 -29.10 0.38 -5.47
CA SER A 224 -28.22 1.55 -5.27
C SER A 224 -27.09 1.54 -6.29
N PRO A 225 -26.64 2.72 -6.79
CA PRO A 225 -25.33 2.86 -7.41
C PRO A 225 -24.23 2.43 -6.43
N LYS A 226 -23.26 1.61 -6.87
CA LYS A 226 -22.26 0.98 -6.01
C LYS A 226 -20.85 1.37 -6.40
N PHE A 227 -20.02 1.60 -5.38
CA PHE A 227 -18.62 1.98 -5.55
C PHE A 227 -17.71 1.16 -4.63
N LEU A 228 -16.49 0.88 -5.10
CA LEU A 228 -15.39 0.39 -4.30
C LEU A 228 -14.35 1.50 -4.09
N PHE A 229 -13.76 1.57 -2.92
CA PHE A 229 -12.69 2.50 -2.62
C PHE A 229 -11.59 1.74 -1.85
N GLY A 230 -10.59 1.28 -2.58
CA GLY A 230 -9.44 0.57 -2.01
C GLY A 230 -8.20 1.44 -1.92
N GLU A 231 -7.43 1.26 -0.85
CA GLU A 231 -6.12 1.87 -0.67
C GLU A 231 -5.04 0.79 -0.62
N SER A 232 -3.88 1.05 -1.28
CA SER A 232 -2.74 0.14 -1.24
C SER A 232 -3.11 -1.25 -1.77
N TYR A 233 -2.83 -2.34 -1.04
CA TYR A 233 -3.33 -3.70 -1.38
C TYR A 233 -4.86 -3.75 -1.54
N GLY A 234 -5.61 -2.82 -0.97
CA GLY A 234 -7.05 -2.67 -1.26
C GLY A 234 -7.36 -2.40 -2.73
N THR A 235 -6.39 -1.97 -3.53
CA THR A 235 -6.58 -1.71 -4.96
C THR A 235 -6.57 -2.98 -5.81
N PRO A 236 -5.62 -3.94 -5.68
CA PRO A 236 -5.75 -5.24 -6.33
C PRO A 236 -6.98 -6.01 -5.84
N ARG A 237 -7.32 -5.90 -4.53
CA ARG A 237 -8.61 -6.41 -4.02
C ARG A 237 -9.77 -5.82 -4.81
N SER A 238 -9.84 -4.49 -4.98
CA SER A 238 -10.92 -3.83 -5.73
C SER A 238 -11.01 -4.29 -7.17
N ALA A 239 -9.86 -4.46 -7.83
CA ALA A 239 -9.78 -4.90 -9.22
C ALA A 239 -10.31 -6.34 -9.41
N ALA A 240 -9.86 -7.28 -8.58
CA ALA A 240 -10.34 -8.65 -8.61
C ALA A 240 -11.80 -8.77 -8.14
N LEU A 241 -12.19 -8.03 -7.10
CA LEU A 241 -13.52 -8.06 -6.50
C LEU A 241 -14.59 -7.49 -7.44
N VAL A 242 -14.31 -6.40 -8.16
CA VAL A 242 -15.29 -5.86 -9.12
C VAL A 242 -15.55 -6.83 -10.27
N ALA A 243 -14.54 -7.59 -10.68
CA ALA A 243 -14.70 -8.63 -11.70
C ALA A 243 -15.48 -9.86 -11.16
N ALA A 244 -15.19 -10.30 -9.94
CA ALA A 244 -15.92 -11.39 -9.28
C ALA A 244 -17.40 -11.04 -9.10
N LEU A 245 -17.71 -9.88 -8.53
CA LEU A 245 -19.07 -9.40 -8.31
C LEU A 245 -19.85 -9.20 -9.64
N ASN A 246 -19.17 -8.74 -10.69
CA ASN A 246 -19.78 -8.64 -12.02
C ASN A 246 -20.19 -10.01 -12.58
N ASN A 247 -19.37 -11.05 -12.36
CA ASN A 247 -19.72 -12.42 -12.74
C ASN A 247 -20.95 -12.95 -11.99
N ASP A 248 -21.19 -12.46 -10.76
CA ASP A 248 -22.38 -12.76 -9.96
C ASP A 248 -23.59 -11.86 -10.28
N GLY A 249 -23.48 -11.00 -11.28
CA GLY A 249 -24.53 -10.06 -11.68
C GLY A 249 -24.67 -8.84 -10.77
N ILE A 250 -23.65 -8.52 -9.98
CA ILE A 250 -23.62 -7.34 -9.12
C ILE A 250 -22.75 -6.26 -9.79
N GLU A 251 -23.43 -5.33 -10.46
CA GLU A 251 -22.77 -4.25 -11.18
C GLU A 251 -22.34 -3.10 -10.27
N PHE A 252 -21.14 -2.59 -10.54
CA PHE A 252 -20.58 -1.41 -9.91
C PHE A 252 -20.52 -0.23 -10.88
N ASN A 253 -20.72 0.98 -10.35
CA ASN A 253 -20.65 2.22 -11.10
C ASN A 253 -19.22 2.76 -11.15
N GLY A 254 -18.43 2.54 -10.09
CA GLY A 254 -17.08 3.06 -10.06
C GLY A 254 -16.16 2.38 -9.05
N VAL A 255 -14.86 2.51 -9.32
CA VAL A 255 -13.78 2.04 -8.45
C VAL A 255 -12.80 3.19 -8.23
N VAL A 256 -12.54 3.53 -6.98
CA VAL A 256 -11.47 4.45 -6.57
C VAL A 256 -10.26 3.62 -6.14
N LEU A 257 -9.14 3.88 -6.78
CA LEU A 257 -7.85 3.25 -6.53
C LEU A 257 -6.92 4.29 -5.88
N LEU A 258 -6.81 4.26 -4.57
CA LEU A 258 -5.92 5.17 -3.83
C LEU A 258 -4.56 4.51 -3.63
N SER A 259 -3.50 5.16 -4.12
CA SER A 259 -2.12 4.70 -3.96
C SER A 259 -1.96 3.24 -4.40
N SER A 260 -2.14 3.02 -5.69
CA SER A 260 -2.42 1.72 -6.28
C SER A 260 -1.19 0.86 -6.57
N ILE A 261 -1.40 -0.45 -6.48
CA ILE A 261 -0.54 -1.50 -7.02
C ILE A 261 -1.43 -2.61 -7.56
N LEU A 262 -1.43 -2.86 -8.86
CA LEU A 262 -2.30 -3.87 -9.48
C LEU A 262 -1.54 -5.11 -9.93
N ASN A 263 -0.26 -4.98 -10.24
CA ASN A 263 0.59 -6.08 -10.72
C ASN A 263 1.82 -6.27 -9.83
N TYR A 264 1.86 -7.38 -9.11
CA TYR A 264 2.99 -7.75 -8.23
C TYR A 264 4.11 -8.46 -8.99
N ASN A 265 3.84 -9.11 -10.12
CA ASN A 265 4.86 -9.86 -10.88
C ASN A 265 6.01 -8.96 -11.38
N VAL A 266 5.68 -7.72 -11.79
CA VAL A 266 6.67 -6.77 -12.34
C VAL A 266 7.62 -6.19 -11.29
N ARG A 267 7.40 -6.51 -10.01
CA ARG A 267 8.23 -6.07 -8.88
C ARG A 267 9.27 -7.09 -8.45
N ASP A 268 9.26 -8.26 -9.04
CA ASP A 268 10.25 -9.29 -8.76
C ASP A 268 11.63 -8.87 -9.30
N PRO A 269 12.72 -9.22 -8.59
CA PRO A 269 14.07 -9.02 -9.07
C PRO A 269 14.29 -9.67 -10.45
N GLY A 270 14.90 -8.91 -11.37
CA GLY A 270 15.10 -9.33 -12.75
C GLY A 270 14.14 -8.68 -13.75
N TYR A 271 13.10 -8.01 -13.26
CA TYR A 271 12.25 -7.15 -14.08
C TYR A 271 12.63 -5.69 -13.86
N ASP A 272 13.11 -5.00 -14.89
CA ASP A 272 13.47 -3.58 -14.78
C ASP A 272 12.28 -2.62 -14.78
N VAL A 273 11.09 -3.12 -14.47
CA VAL A 273 9.88 -2.30 -14.29
C VAL A 273 9.96 -1.52 -12.98
N GLU A 274 10.42 -2.13 -11.89
CA GLU A 274 10.54 -1.46 -10.59
C GLU A 274 11.41 -0.20 -10.66
N PRO A 275 12.70 -0.23 -11.06
CA PRO A 275 13.53 0.97 -11.11
C PRO A 275 12.95 2.06 -12.00
N LYS A 276 12.27 1.72 -13.11
CA LYS A 276 11.60 2.69 -13.99
C LYS A 276 10.42 3.37 -13.31
N THR A 277 9.59 2.60 -12.61
CA THR A 277 8.33 3.09 -12.04
C THR A 277 8.52 3.93 -10.79
N TYR A 278 9.58 3.70 -10.02
CA TYR A 278 9.95 4.52 -8.86
C TYR A 278 10.65 5.83 -9.26
N PHE A 279 11.27 5.87 -10.41
CA PHE A 279 12.14 6.99 -10.81
C PHE A 279 11.48 8.37 -10.76
N PRO A 280 10.25 8.58 -11.27
CA PRO A 280 9.60 9.88 -11.18
C PRO A 280 9.24 10.30 -9.74
N SER A 281 8.97 9.33 -8.83
CA SER A 281 8.80 9.64 -7.41
C SER A 281 10.12 10.08 -6.77
N TYR A 282 11.25 9.46 -7.11
CA TYR A 282 12.57 9.92 -6.64
C TYR A 282 12.86 11.36 -7.10
N ALA A 283 12.51 11.69 -8.34
CA ALA A 283 12.67 13.05 -8.86
C ALA A 283 11.79 14.06 -8.10
N ALA A 284 10.54 13.71 -7.81
CA ALA A 284 9.64 14.55 -7.01
C ALA A 284 10.18 14.80 -5.60
N ILE A 285 10.72 13.76 -4.96
CA ILE A 285 11.29 13.83 -3.61
C ILE A 285 12.58 14.64 -3.61
N ALA A 286 13.48 14.41 -4.57
CA ALA A 286 14.71 15.18 -4.70
C ALA A 286 14.42 16.67 -4.96
N TRP A 287 13.37 16.97 -5.72
CA TRP A 287 12.87 18.33 -5.90
C TRP A 287 12.36 18.92 -4.58
N TYR A 288 11.53 18.19 -3.85
CA TYR A 288 10.96 18.67 -2.58
C TYR A 288 12.04 19.06 -1.55
N TYR A 289 13.17 18.35 -1.55
CA TYR A 289 14.28 18.56 -0.62
C TYR A 289 15.42 19.44 -1.20
N ASP A 290 15.21 20.16 -2.26
CA ASP A 290 16.24 21.00 -2.89
C ASP A 290 17.55 20.26 -3.25
N LYS A 291 17.48 18.93 -3.44
CA LYS A 291 18.65 18.10 -3.81
C LYS A 291 18.96 18.17 -5.31
N VAL A 292 18.09 18.81 -6.10
CA VAL A 292 18.24 19.03 -7.55
C VAL A 292 17.91 20.49 -7.90
N PRO A 293 18.45 21.05 -9.02
CA PRO A 293 18.16 22.40 -9.42
C PRO A 293 16.69 22.62 -9.78
N HIS A 294 16.06 23.65 -9.21
CA HIS A 294 14.67 24.04 -9.51
C HIS A 294 14.60 24.85 -10.80
N THR A 295 14.23 24.18 -11.89
CA THR A 295 13.99 24.83 -13.20
C THR A 295 12.54 24.58 -13.62
N GLY A 296 11.68 25.59 -13.55
CA GLY A 296 10.24 25.47 -13.79
C GLY A 296 9.47 25.02 -12.54
N THR A 297 8.43 24.21 -12.72
CA THR A 297 7.64 23.64 -11.62
C THR A 297 8.06 22.19 -11.31
N MET A 298 7.71 21.70 -10.12
CA MET A 298 7.88 20.28 -9.78
C MET A 298 7.19 19.37 -10.79
N LYS A 299 5.98 19.73 -11.24
CA LYS A 299 5.23 18.95 -12.24
C LYS A 299 5.99 18.85 -13.57
N ASP A 300 6.61 19.95 -14.04
CA ASP A 300 7.43 19.94 -15.26
C ASP A 300 8.68 19.06 -15.09
N PHE A 301 9.31 19.11 -13.93
CA PHE A 301 10.48 18.28 -13.62
C PHE A 301 10.13 16.79 -13.56
N VAL A 302 9.04 16.45 -12.90
CA VAL A 302 8.51 15.07 -12.83
C VAL A 302 8.10 14.56 -14.22
N GLU A 303 7.54 15.43 -15.09
CA GLU A 303 7.20 15.03 -16.46
C GLU A 303 8.46 14.70 -17.27
N LYS A 304 9.53 15.47 -17.11
CA LYS A 304 10.84 15.12 -17.71
C LYS A 304 11.36 13.77 -17.17
N ALA A 305 11.20 13.54 -15.88
CA ALA A 305 11.57 12.25 -15.28
C ALA A 305 10.73 11.06 -15.82
N ARG A 306 9.41 11.26 -16.07
CA ARG A 306 8.56 10.24 -16.75
C ARG A 306 9.06 9.92 -18.15
N GLN A 307 9.35 10.97 -18.94
CA GLN A 307 9.87 10.79 -20.30
C GLN A 307 11.22 10.09 -20.30
N PHE A 308 12.12 10.47 -19.41
CA PHE A 308 13.40 9.82 -19.23
C PHE A 308 13.24 8.35 -18.83
N ALA A 309 12.36 8.05 -17.86
CA ALA A 309 12.11 6.69 -17.39
C ALA A 309 11.48 5.77 -18.47
N ARG A 310 10.60 6.32 -19.33
CA ARG A 310 10.00 5.56 -20.44
C ARG A 310 10.93 5.38 -21.64
N GLY A 311 11.90 6.22 -21.81
CA GLY A 311 12.80 6.26 -22.97
C GLY A 311 14.24 5.88 -22.64
N PRO A 312 15.17 6.85 -22.51
CA PRO A 312 16.60 6.57 -22.40
C PRO A 312 16.97 5.62 -21.26
N TYR A 313 16.36 5.81 -20.09
CA TYR A 313 16.65 4.97 -18.92
C TYR A 313 16.16 3.53 -19.09
N ALA A 314 14.95 3.34 -19.62
CA ALA A 314 14.44 2.00 -19.94
C ALA A 314 15.35 1.27 -20.93
N MET A 315 15.79 1.97 -21.98
CA MET A 315 16.69 1.39 -23.00
C MET A 315 18.06 1.02 -22.41
N ALA A 316 18.60 1.84 -21.51
CA ALA A 316 19.87 1.55 -20.85
C ALA A 316 19.76 0.34 -19.89
N LEU A 317 18.65 0.23 -19.16
CA LEU A 317 18.40 -0.93 -18.28
C LEU A 317 18.25 -2.22 -19.08
N ASP A 318 17.56 -2.18 -20.23
CA ASP A 318 17.36 -3.35 -21.11
C ASP A 318 18.65 -3.92 -21.69
N GLN A 319 19.63 -3.05 -21.96
CA GLN A 319 20.95 -3.47 -22.44
C GLN A 319 21.77 -4.22 -21.37
N GLY A 320 21.53 -3.99 -20.09
CA GLY A 320 22.21 -4.67 -19.00
C GLY A 320 23.73 -4.56 -19.11
N ASP A 321 24.43 -5.72 -19.13
CA ASP A 321 25.88 -5.80 -19.26
C ASP A 321 26.40 -5.45 -20.68
N GLN A 322 25.52 -5.28 -21.65
CA GLN A 322 25.88 -4.87 -23.02
C GLN A 322 25.96 -3.34 -23.18
N LEU A 323 25.51 -2.57 -22.18
CA LEU A 323 25.58 -1.11 -22.20
C LEU A 323 27.05 -0.66 -22.22
N PRO A 324 27.50 0.10 -23.26
CA PRO A 324 28.88 0.55 -23.35
C PRO A 324 29.30 1.38 -22.12
N PRO A 325 30.56 1.27 -21.64
CA PRO A 325 31.01 1.97 -20.43
C PRO A 325 30.78 3.49 -20.46
N GLU A 326 30.99 4.13 -21.63
CA GLU A 326 30.77 5.58 -21.79
C GLU A 326 29.30 5.95 -21.70
N GLU A 327 28.40 5.12 -22.25
CA GLU A 327 26.96 5.30 -22.16
C GLU A 327 26.46 5.04 -20.73
N PHE A 328 27.01 4.02 -20.05
CA PHE A 328 26.75 3.74 -18.64
C PHE A 328 27.12 4.94 -17.76
N ASP A 329 28.30 5.54 -17.98
CA ASP A 329 28.74 6.73 -17.24
C ASP A 329 27.86 7.94 -17.52
N SER A 330 27.45 8.13 -18.77
CA SER A 330 26.51 9.19 -19.15
C SER A 330 25.15 9.00 -18.50
N MET A 331 24.64 7.77 -18.51
CA MET A 331 23.35 7.41 -17.89
C MET A 331 23.39 7.63 -16.37
N ALA A 332 24.47 7.21 -15.69
CA ALA A 332 24.64 7.42 -14.26
C ALA A 332 24.60 8.91 -13.87
N LYS A 333 25.21 9.78 -14.68
CA LYS A 333 25.13 11.24 -14.47
C LYS A 333 23.70 11.78 -14.63
N GLN A 334 22.94 11.29 -15.60
CA GLN A 334 21.57 11.71 -15.82
C GLN A 334 20.65 11.24 -14.68
N VAL A 335 20.80 9.98 -14.23
CA VAL A 335 20.07 9.45 -13.08
C VAL A 335 20.37 10.28 -11.82
N ALA A 336 21.64 10.56 -11.56
CA ALA A 336 22.05 11.42 -10.44
C ALA A 336 21.42 12.82 -10.49
N ALA A 337 21.36 13.43 -11.67
CA ALA A 337 20.76 14.75 -11.87
C ALA A 337 19.25 14.81 -11.57
N PHE A 338 18.52 13.70 -11.69
CA PHE A 338 17.12 13.61 -11.32
C PHE A 338 16.90 13.23 -9.86
N THR A 339 17.78 12.39 -9.31
CA THR A 339 17.56 11.75 -7.99
C THR A 339 18.26 12.48 -6.84
N GLY A 340 19.18 13.40 -7.13
CA GLY A 340 20.00 14.05 -6.10
C GLY A 340 21.07 13.15 -5.47
N LEU A 341 21.19 11.90 -5.92
CA LEU A 341 22.20 10.96 -5.44
C LEU A 341 23.56 11.19 -6.12
N SER A 342 24.65 10.75 -5.50
CA SER A 342 25.97 10.85 -6.10
C SER A 342 26.08 9.96 -7.33
N VAL A 343 26.83 10.42 -8.36
CA VAL A 343 27.08 9.62 -9.58
C VAL A 343 27.75 8.28 -9.24
N GLN A 344 28.64 8.28 -8.24
CA GLN A 344 29.32 7.07 -7.82
C GLN A 344 28.33 6.05 -7.23
N TYR A 345 27.42 6.49 -6.36
CA TYR A 345 26.39 5.62 -5.80
C TYR A 345 25.48 5.01 -6.88
N VAL A 346 25.05 5.83 -7.85
CA VAL A 346 24.25 5.36 -8.99
C VAL A 346 24.99 4.29 -9.81
N LYS A 347 26.30 4.46 -10.01
CA LYS A 347 27.16 3.47 -10.70
C LYS A 347 27.28 2.19 -9.89
N ASP A 348 27.51 2.28 -8.59
CA ASP A 348 27.62 1.12 -7.69
C ASP A 348 26.31 0.35 -7.59
N ALA A 349 25.17 1.05 -7.64
CA ALA A 349 23.82 0.48 -7.72
C ALA A 349 23.49 -0.09 -9.12
N LYS A 350 24.41 -0.04 -10.10
CA LYS A 350 24.17 -0.50 -11.48
C LYS A 350 22.95 0.14 -12.12
N LEU A 351 22.74 1.41 -11.88
CA LEU A 351 21.57 2.20 -12.28
C LEU A 351 20.24 1.78 -11.62
N ARG A 352 20.20 0.71 -10.83
CA ARG A 352 18.99 0.09 -10.22
C ARG A 352 18.91 0.43 -8.74
N ILE A 353 18.29 1.57 -8.45
CA ILE A 353 18.13 2.08 -7.08
C ILE A 353 16.76 1.64 -6.57
N SER A 354 16.73 0.80 -5.53
CA SER A 354 15.47 0.44 -4.87
C SER A 354 14.96 1.59 -3.99
N ALA A 355 13.65 1.58 -3.69
CA ALA A 355 13.05 2.57 -2.80
C ALA A 355 13.70 2.56 -1.41
N THR A 356 14.03 1.39 -0.88
CA THR A 356 14.72 1.22 0.41
C THR A 356 16.08 1.91 0.42
N ARG A 357 16.87 1.70 -0.62
CA ARG A 357 18.18 2.36 -0.77
C ARG A 357 18.06 3.87 -0.95
N PHE A 358 17.08 4.33 -1.76
CA PHE A 358 16.85 5.75 -1.97
C PHE A 358 16.48 6.48 -0.67
N ARG A 359 15.59 5.90 0.14
CA ARG A 359 15.16 6.43 1.45
C ARG A 359 16.31 6.59 2.43
N LYS A 360 17.31 5.74 2.33
CA LYS A 360 18.50 5.76 3.18
C LYS A 360 19.56 6.73 2.65
N GLU A 361 19.83 6.67 1.34
CA GLU A 361 20.99 7.33 0.75
C GLU A 361 20.83 8.84 0.62
N LEU A 362 19.62 9.35 0.37
CA LEU A 362 19.40 10.77 0.10
C LEU A 362 19.83 11.69 1.26
N PHE A 363 19.76 11.20 2.49
CA PHE A 363 20.12 11.91 3.71
C PHE A 363 21.12 11.13 4.61
N ARG A 364 21.88 10.21 4.02
CA ARG A 364 22.88 9.42 4.76
C ARG A 364 23.88 10.26 5.53
N ASP A 365 24.36 11.34 4.93
CA ASP A 365 25.35 12.25 5.53
C ASP A 365 24.77 13.06 6.72
N ASP A 366 23.45 13.14 6.83
CA ASP A 366 22.71 13.84 7.89
C ASP A 366 22.20 12.85 8.98
N ASP A 367 22.59 11.57 8.93
CA ASP A 367 22.10 10.48 9.79
C ASP A 367 20.57 10.31 9.76
N GLN A 368 19.90 10.68 8.65
CA GLN A 368 18.46 10.65 8.52
C GLN A 368 17.98 9.65 7.48
N ILE A 369 16.72 9.24 7.64
CA ILE A 369 15.99 8.39 6.72
C ILE A 369 14.63 9.03 6.36
N LEU A 370 14.14 8.67 5.18
CA LEU A 370 12.83 9.10 4.69
C LEU A 370 11.75 8.04 4.92
N GLY A 371 10.51 8.50 5.04
CA GLY A 371 9.33 7.65 5.10
C GLY A 371 9.12 6.85 3.81
N ARG A 372 8.59 5.63 3.96
CA ARG A 372 8.17 4.79 2.82
C ARG A 372 6.79 5.16 2.31
N TYR A 373 5.86 5.39 3.24
CA TYR A 373 4.51 5.81 2.88
C TYR A 373 4.47 7.28 2.48
N ASP A 374 5.29 8.12 3.09
CA ASP A 374 5.44 9.52 2.69
C ASP A 374 6.90 9.95 2.89
N ALA A 375 7.61 10.11 1.79
CA ALA A 375 9.02 10.45 1.81
C ALA A 375 9.31 11.88 2.31
N ARG A 376 8.29 12.67 2.69
CA ARG A 376 8.45 13.95 3.37
C ARG A 376 8.61 13.83 4.88
N PHE A 377 8.31 12.64 5.45
CA PHE A 377 8.65 12.33 6.83
C PHE A 377 10.13 11.98 6.94
N GLU A 378 10.79 12.59 7.90
CA GLU A 378 12.21 12.39 8.21
C GLU A 378 12.36 11.91 9.64
N ALA A 379 13.38 11.11 9.92
CA ALA A 379 13.80 10.75 11.28
C ALA A 379 15.27 10.37 11.30
N PHE A 380 15.89 10.45 12.47
CA PHE A 380 17.23 9.90 12.68
C PHE A 380 17.19 8.38 12.56
N ASP A 381 18.12 7.82 11.81
CA ASP A 381 18.22 6.38 11.65
C ASP A 381 18.93 5.70 12.84
N VAL A 382 18.87 4.38 12.86
CA VAL A 382 19.59 3.56 13.85
C VAL A 382 21.10 3.65 13.65
N ASP A 383 21.55 3.65 12.39
CA ASP A 383 22.94 3.84 11.99
C ASP A 383 23.04 4.37 10.55
N ALA A 384 24.07 5.15 10.24
CA ALA A 384 24.30 5.67 8.90
C ALA A 384 24.90 4.63 7.94
N ALA A 385 25.53 3.57 8.45
CA ALA A 385 26.30 2.60 7.66
C ALA A 385 25.40 1.53 7.00
N GLY A 386 24.21 1.29 7.55
CA GLY A 386 23.29 0.27 7.04
C GLY A 386 22.79 0.54 5.62
N GLU A 387 22.44 -0.51 4.90
CA GLU A 387 21.82 -0.43 3.56
C GLU A 387 20.33 -0.12 3.65
N ASN A 388 19.68 -0.49 4.75
CA ASN A 388 18.23 -0.37 4.94
C ASN A 388 17.93 0.61 6.05
N PRO A 389 16.85 1.43 5.94
CA PRO A 389 16.31 2.18 7.06
C PRO A 389 15.92 1.25 8.22
N GLY A 390 16.21 1.64 9.46
CA GLY A 390 15.88 0.85 10.65
C GLY A 390 14.38 0.79 10.95
N PHE A 391 13.61 1.78 10.45
CA PHE A 391 12.16 1.86 10.61
C PHE A 391 11.53 2.78 9.55
N ASP A 392 10.22 2.96 9.61
CA ASP A 392 9.50 3.87 8.72
C ASP A 392 8.93 5.07 9.50
N PRO A 393 9.53 6.28 9.38
CA PRO A 393 9.04 7.45 10.11
C PRO A 393 7.62 7.87 9.71
N SER A 394 7.17 7.57 8.49
CA SER A 394 5.81 7.89 8.05
C SER A 394 4.74 6.95 8.64
N ASP A 395 5.13 5.78 9.12
CA ASP A 395 4.26 4.86 9.86
C ASP A 395 4.29 5.15 11.36
N THR A 396 5.49 5.14 11.96
CA THR A 396 5.65 5.36 13.41
C THR A 396 5.20 6.73 13.85
N GLY A 397 5.31 7.74 12.99
CA GLY A 397 4.91 9.12 13.26
C GLY A 397 3.40 9.35 13.37
N ILE A 398 2.56 8.40 12.95
CA ILE A 398 1.10 8.57 12.91
C ILE A 398 0.34 7.45 13.62
N SER A 399 0.93 6.27 13.81
CA SER A 399 0.20 5.09 14.31
C SER A 399 -0.47 5.34 15.65
N GLY A 400 0.20 6.01 16.59
CA GLY A 400 -0.34 6.27 17.92
C GLY A 400 -1.60 7.14 17.90
N VAL A 401 -1.59 8.23 17.12
CA VAL A 401 -2.73 9.14 17.05
C VAL A 401 -3.94 8.50 16.37
N PHE A 402 -3.74 7.71 15.30
CA PHE A 402 -4.84 7.00 14.64
C PHE A 402 -5.51 5.99 15.57
N VAL A 403 -4.71 5.17 16.25
CA VAL A 403 -5.24 4.15 17.18
C VAL A 403 -6.00 4.80 18.33
N GLY A 404 -5.38 5.78 18.99
CA GLY A 404 -6.00 6.44 20.15
C GLY A 404 -7.28 7.19 19.79
N ALA A 405 -7.26 7.98 18.71
CA ALA A 405 -8.42 8.72 18.25
C ALA A 405 -9.55 7.81 17.76
N PHE A 406 -9.23 6.69 17.09
CA PHE A 406 -10.24 5.74 16.65
C PHE A 406 -10.96 5.06 17.80
N HIS A 407 -10.22 4.60 18.82
CA HIS A 407 -10.83 4.01 20.01
C HIS A 407 -11.69 5.01 20.78
N ASP A 408 -11.22 6.24 20.93
CA ASP A 408 -12.01 7.30 21.55
C ASP A 408 -13.31 7.56 20.77
N TYR A 409 -13.24 7.69 19.44
CA TYR A 409 -14.39 7.92 18.57
C TYR A 409 -15.40 6.76 18.61
N LEU A 410 -14.91 5.50 18.55
CA LEU A 410 -15.78 4.32 18.65
C LEU A 410 -16.58 4.31 19.95
N GLN A 411 -15.93 4.64 21.09
CA GLN A 411 -16.55 4.57 22.40
C GLN A 411 -17.41 5.82 22.68
N SER A 412 -16.86 7.01 22.42
CA SER A 412 -17.51 8.28 22.77
C SER A 412 -18.67 8.63 21.86
N GLU A 413 -18.55 8.38 20.53
CA GLU A 413 -19.55 8.78 19.55
C GLU A 413 -20.38 7.61 19.02
N LEU A 414 -19.73 6.54 18.57
CA LEU A 414 -20.43 5.40 17.99
C LEU A 414 -21.00 4.45 19.05
N LYS A 415 -20.68 4.67 20.34
CA LYS A 415 -21.16 3.86 21.47
C LYS A 415 -20.87 2.36 21.33
N TYR A 416 -19.88 2.03 20.50
CA TYR A 416 -19.44 0.66 20.28
C TYR A 416 -18.31 0.30 21.23
N THR A 417 -18.51 -0.78 21.99
CA THR A 417 -17.50 -1.31 22.92
C THR A 417 -17.28 -2.79 22.64
N SER A 418 -16.03 -3.22 22.69
CA SER A 418 -15.64 -4.61 22.54
C SER A 418 -14.54 -4.95 23.55
N SER A 419 -14.61 -6.14 24.13
CA SER A 419 -13.52 -6.72 24.94
C SER A 419 -12.44 -7.37 24.06
N GLU A 420 -12.72 -7.59 22.78
CA GLU A 420 -11.78 -8.14 21.81
C GLU A 420 -10.72 -7.11 21.44
N PRO A 421 -9.45 -7.52 21.21
CA PRO A 421 -8.42 -6.62 20.72
C PRO A 421 -8.73 -6.16 19.29
N TYR A 422 -8.44 -4.89 18.99
CA TYR A 422 -8.48 -4.36 17.63
C TYR A 422 -7.13 -4.61 16.96
N TYR A 423 -7.08 -5.45 15.94
CA TYR A 423 -5.84 -5.81 15.25
C TYR A 423 -5.55 -4.82 14.11
N LEU A 424 -4.59 -3.91 14.31
CA LEU A 424 -4.11 -3.02 13.24
C LEU A 424 -3.59 -3.81 12.04
N GLN A 425 -2.83 -4.87 12.36
CA GLN A 425 -2.37 -5.88 11.41
C GLN A 425 -2.85 -7.24 11.90
N GLY A 426 -3.41 -8.01 11.01
CA GLY A 426 -3.87 -9.37 11.35
C GLY A 426 -2.69 -10.25 11.77
N PRO A 427 -2.76 -10.88 12.95
CA PRO A 427 -1.66 -11.72 13.45
C PRO A 427 -1.27 -12.81 12.46
N GLY A 428 0.00 -12.85 12.06
CA GLY A 428 0.56 -13.87 11.17
C GLY A 428 0.11 -13.81 9.71
N ILE A 429 -0.69 -12.83 9.30
CA ILE A 429 -1.18 -12.73 7.91
C ILE A 429 -0.01 -12.55 6.94
N ASN A 430 0.90 -11.61 7.20
CA ASN A 430 1.99 -11.30 6.27
C ASN A 430 2.92 -12.48 5.98
N GLN A 431 3.14 -13.37 6.96
CA GLN A 431 3.99 -14.55 6.81
C GLN A 431 3.28 -15.70 6.09
N ASN A 432 1.95 -15.75 6.15
CA ASN A 432 1.14 -16.87 5.67
C ASN A 432 0.21 -16.48 4.50
N TRP A 433 0.39 -15.30 3.92
CA TRP A 433 -0.44 -14.84 2.82
C TRP A 433 -0.21 -15.68 1.57
N ASP A 434 -1.27 -16.27 1.02
CA ASP A 434 -1.22 -16.93 -0.28
C ASP A 434 -1.32 -15.88 -1.41
N TRP A 435 -0.20 -15.63 -2.06
CA TRP A 435 -0.11 -14.66 -3.16
C TRP A 435 -0.68 -15.18 -4.48
N LYS A 436 -1.03 -16.44 -4.56
CA LYS A 436 -1.61 -17.01 -5.76
C LYS A 436 -2.95 -16.37 -6.10
N HIS A 437 -3.19 -16.22 -7.40
CA HIS A 437 -4.39 -15.60 -7.91
C HIS A 437 -4.89 -16.30 -9.17
N ARG A 438 -6.20 -16.45 -9.30
CA ARG A 438 -6.88 -16.91 -10.51
C ARG A 438 -7.75 -15.77 -11.04
N PRO A 439 -7.28 -15.05 -12.09
CA PRO A 439 -8.03 -13.95 -12.64
C PRO A 439 -9.44 -14.38 -13.07
N SER A 440 -10.44 -13.58 -12.74
CA SER A 440 -11.84 -13.79 -13.11
C SER A 440 -12.07 -13.67 -14.63
N GLY A 441 -11.22 -12.96 -15.33
CA GLY A 441 -11.23 -12.76 -16.77
C GLY A 441 -10.57 -13.89 -17.55
N ALA A 442 -11.10 -15.10 -17.45
CA ALA A 442 -10.57 -16.28 -18.13
C ALA A 442 -10.99 -16.36 -19.61
N GLY A 443 -10.60 -15.45 -20.44
CA GLY A 443 -11.03 -15.43 -21.83
C GLY A 443 -10.03 -14.85 -22.83
N GLY A 444 -8.74 -14.85 -22.54
CA GLY A 444 -7.72 -14.55 -23.53
C GLY A 444 -7.45 -15.76 -24.43
N PHE A 445 -7.16 -15.54 -25.70
CA PHE A 445 -6.77 -16.53 -26.69
C PHE A 445 -6.12 -17.80 -26.10
N GLY A 446 -6.80 -18.96 -26.21
CA GLY A 446 -6.17 -20.26 -26.00
C GLY A 446 -6.39 -20.97 -24.66
N GLY A 447 -7.47 -20.71 -23.94
CA GLY A 447 -7.79 -21.41 -22.68
C GLY A 447 -7.54 -20.54 -21.46
N GLY A 448 -8.22 -20.86 -20.35
CA GLY A 448 -8.15 -20.10 -19.13
C GLY A 448 -6.71 -19.84 -18.69
N ARG A 449 -6.40 -18.62 -18.27
CA ARG A 449 -5.10 -18.31 -17.68
C ARG A 449 -4.95 -19.16 -16.43
N GLY A 450 -3.82 -19.82 -16.31
CA GLY A 450 -3.51 -20.63 -15.15
C GLY A 450 -3.43 -19.79 -13.88
N GLU A 451 -3.32 -20.45 -12.75
CA GLU A 451 -3.03 -19.82 -11.47
C GLU A 451 -1.73 -19.00 -11.56
N GLN A 452 -1.78 -17.75 -11.19
CA GLN A 452 -0.62 -16.88 -11.08
C GLN A 452 0.05 -17.10 -9.72
N LEU A 453 1.38 -17.09 -9.66
CA LEU A 453 2.12 -17.19 -8.40
C LEU A 453 2.12 -15.88 -7.63
N GLN A 454 1.99 -14.77 -8.33
CA GLN A 454 1.77 -13.44 -7.79
C GLN A 454 0.67 -12.75 -8.59
N PRO A 455 -0.20 -11.93 -7.95
CA PRO A 455 -1.36 -11.38 -8.62
C PRO A 455 -1.00 -10.31 -9.66
N ASP A 456 -1.60 -10.43 -10.83
CA ASP A 456 -1.76 -9.38 -11.82
C ASP A 456 -3.26 -9.11 -12.01
N THR A 457 -3.81 -8.26 -11.18
CA THR A 457 -5.23 -7.91 -11.17
C THR A 457 -5.61 -6.82 -12.17
N VAL A 458 -4.64 -6.31 -12.94
CA VAL A 458 -4.88 -5.48 -14.14
C VAL A 458 -5.83 -6.20 -15.09
N ILE A 459 -5.66 -7.52 -15.18
CA ILE A 459 -6.45 -8.40 -16.04
C ILE A 459 -7.92 -8.40 -15.62
N ASP A 460 -8.17 -8.50 -14.31
CA ASP A 460 -9.52 -8.53 -13.74
C ASP A 460 -10.23 -7.20 -13.96
N LEU A 461 -9.55 -6.09 -13.65
CA LEU A 461 -10.11 -4.76 -13.87
C LEU A 461 -10.42 -4.51 -15.34
N ALA A 462 -9.52 -4.93 -16.24
CA ALA A 462 -9.72 -4.82 -17.68
C ALA A 462 -10.91 -5.66 -18.16
N ASP A 463 -11.10 -6.86 -17.62
CA ASP A 463 -12.24 -7.73 -17.92
C ASP A 463 -13.56 -7.10 -17.43
N ALA A 464 -13.60 -6.64 -16.18
CA ALA A 464 -14.75 -5.95 -15.60
C ALA A 464 -15.14 -4.71 -16.42
N MET A 465 -14.17 -3.88 -16.83
CA MET A 465 -14.43 -2.70 -17.66
C MET A 465 -14.91 -3.04 -19.08
N ARG A 466 -14.50 -4.18 -19.63
CA ARG A 466 -15.01 -4.65 -20.95
C ARG A 466 -16.43 -5.19 -20.86
N LYS A 467 -16.77 -5.90 -19.76
CA LYS A 467 -18.10 -6.45 -19.50
C LYS A 467 -19.10 -5.35 -19.11
N ASN A 468 -18.62 -4.37 -18.30
CA ASN A 468 -19.36 -3.16 -17.94
C ASN A 468 -18.68 -1.91 -18.50
N PRO A 469 -18.98 -1.48 -19.75
CA PRO A 469 -18.37 -0.30 -20.36
C PRO A 469 -18.73 1.03 -19.67
N HIS A 470 -19.65 1.02 -18.70
CA HIS A 470 -20.04 2.17 -17.90
C HIS A 470 -19.22 2.30 -16.60
N LEU A 471 -18.47 1.25 -16.24
CA LEU A 471 -17.61 1.29 -15.05
C LEU A 471 -16.56 2.41 -15.17
N LYS A 472 -16.56 3.29 -14.17
CA LYS A 472 -15.57 4.38 -14.08
C LYS A 472 -14.47 4.01 -13.09
N VAL A 473 -13.24 4.43 -13.38
CA VAL A 473 -12.08 4.24 -12.49
C VAL A 473 -11.45 5.59 -12.18
N PHE A 474 -11.23 5.87 -10.91
CA PHE A 474 -10.48 7.05 -10.46
C PHE A 474 -9.22 6.59 -9.71
N SER A 475 -8.05 6.95 -10.24
CA SER A 475 -6.76 6.65 -9.62
C SER A 475 -6.25 7.89 -8.89
N ALA A 476 -6.18 7.84 -7.56
CA ALA A 476 -5.66 8.89 -6.70
C ALA A 476 -4.23 8.55 -6.26
N ASN A 477 -3.28 9.48 -6.46
CA ASN A 477 -1.85 9.20 -6.33
C ASN A 477 -1.11 10.31 -5.60
N GLY A 478 -0.24 9.95 -4.66
CA GLY A 478 0.68 10.88 -4.01
C GLY A 478 2.03 10.97 -4.75
N TRP A 479 2.55 12.20 -4.92
CA TRP A 479 3.85 12.42 -5.56
C TRP A 479 5.03 11.79 -4.79
N PHE A 480 4.92 11.68 -3.45
CA PHE A 480 5.99 11.30 -2.55
C PHE A 480 5.82 9.88 -1.98
N ASP A 481 4.95 9.08 -2.61
CA ASP A 481 4.70 7.68 -2.26
C ASP A 481 5.84 6.79 -2.76
N LEU A 482 6.51 6.09 -1.83
CA LEU A 482 7.52 5.07 -2.10
C LEU A 482 7.06 3.65 -1.73
N ALA A 483 5.79 3.49 -1.31
CA ALA A 483 5.17 2.17 -1.15
C ALA A 483 4.58 1.68 -2.48
N THR A 484 3.82 2.56 -3.15
CA THR A 484 3.16 2.30 -4.44
C THR A 484 3.27 3.53 -5.34
N PRO A 485 4.42 3.72 -6.02
CA PRO A 485 4.71 4.94 -6.75
C PRO A 485 3.70 5.18 -7.87
N PHE A 486 3.26 6.42 -8.02
CA PHE A 486 2.21 6.82 -8.99
C PHE A 486 2.49 6.38 -10.43
N PHE A 487 3.75 6.35 -10.84
CA PHE A 487 4.12 5.95 -12.19
C PHE A 487 4.01 4.44 -12.41
N GLY A 488 4.08 3.64 -11.32
CA GLY A 488 3.72 2.22 -11.35
C GLY A 488 2.24 2.02 -11.62
N THR A 489 1.38 2.81 -11.01
CA THR A 489 -0.07 2.81 -11.30
C THR A 489 -0.38 3.19 -12.75
N GLU A 490 0.29 4.24 -13.27
CA GLU A 490 0.16 4.63 -14.68
C GLU A 490 0.56 3.49 -15.63
N HIS A 491 1.67 2.81 -15.30
CA HIS A 491 2.14 1.65 -16.06
C HIS A 491 1.10 0.53 -16.04
N ASP A 492 0.63 0.13 -14.86
CA ASP A 492 -0.32 -0.98 -14.70
C ASP A 492 -1.63 -0.71 -15.45
N LEU A 493 -2.22 0.48 -15.27
CA LEU A 493 -3.46 0.84 -15.95
C LEU A 493 -3.31 0.96 -17.48
N ALA A 494 -2.13 1.35 -17.96
CA ALA A 494 -1.85 1.35 -19.40
C ALA A 494 -1.80 -0.07 -20.00
N GLN A 495 -1.47 -1.10 -19.20
CA GLN A 495 -1.43 -2.49 -19.64
C GLN A 495 -2.82 -3.14 -19.75
N MET A 496 -3.89 -2.47 -19.36
CA MET A 496 -5.26 -2.97 -19.57
C MET A 496 -5.63 -3.15 -21.07
N MET A 497 -4.93 -2.45 -21.96
CA MET A 497 -5.15 -2.51 -23.41
C MET A 497 -6.62 -2.33 -23.79
N LEU A 498 -7.29 -1.36 -23.17
CA LEU A 498 -8.70 -1.07 -23.40
C LEU A 498 -8.91 -0.30 -24.70
N PRO A 499 -10.04 -0.52 -25.39
CA PRO A 499 -10.45 0.36 -26.49
C PRO A 499 -10.57 1.82 -26.00
N PRO A 500 -10.26 2.82 -26.85
CA PRO A 500 -10.28 4.24 -26.44
C PRO A 500 -11.58 4.69 -25.76
N ALA A 501 -12.72 4.18 -26.20
CA ALA A 501 -14.03 4.50 -25.62
C ALA A 501 -14.15 4.07 -24.15
N ILE A 502 -13.57 2.94 -23.77
CA ILE A 502 -13.56 2.43 -22.40
C ILE A 502 -12.38 3.04 -21.60
N ALA A 503 -11.22 3.18 -22.22
CA ALA A 503 -10.03 3.77 -21.60
C ALA A 503 -10.30 5.19 -21.08
N SER A 504 -11.17 5.97 -21.75
CA SER A 504 -11.59 7.29 -21.31
C SER A 504 -12.36 7.31 -19.96
N ASN A 505 -12.77 6.16 -19.46
CA ASN A 505 -13.39 6.01 -18.15
C ASN A 505 -12.37 6.00 -16.99
N VAL A 506 -11.07 5.93 -17.29
CA VAL A 506 -9.99 5.99 -16.30
C VAL A 506 -9.53 7.44 -16.14
N GLN A 507 -9.60 7.95 -14.92
CA GLN A 507 -9.15 9.30 -14.56
C GLN A 507 -8.06 9.23 -13.49
N PHE A 508 -7.12 10.18 -13.51
CA PHE A 508 -6.02 10.27 -12.57
C PHE A 508 -6.06 11.58 -11.80
N GLY A 509 -5.86 11.51 -10.49
CA GLY A 509 -5.55 12.62 -9.60
C GLY A 509 -4.13 12.46 -9.03
N TYR A 510 -3.40 13.58 -8.90
CA TYR A 510 -2.04 13.60 -8.35
C TYR A 510 -1.93 14.70 -7.31
N TYR A 511 -1.51 14.34 -6.10
CA TYR A 511 -1.59 15.20 -4.93
C TYR A 511 -0.21 15.39 -4.27
N PRO A 512 0.02 16.56 -3.62
CA PRO A 512 1.28 16.85 -2.92
C PRO A 512 1.35 16.11 -1.58
N ALA A 513 1.31 14.78 -1.63
CA ALA A 513 1.25 13.89 -0.47
C ALA A 513 1.98 12.57 -0.78
N GLY A 514 2.09 11.70 0.23
CA GLY A 514 2.55 10.33 0.07
C GLY A 514 1.40 9.34 -0.15
N HIS A 515 1.58 8.12 0.32
CA HIS A 515 0.67 6.97 0.21
C HIS A 515 -0.73 7.25 0.77
N MET A 516 -0.77 7.76 2.00
CA MET A 516 -1.98 8.23 2.65
C MET A 516 -2.22 9.70 2.27
N VAL A 517 -2.75 9.93 1.07
CA VAL A 517 -2.96 11.29 0.51
C VAL A 517 -3.67 12.21 1.50
N TYR A 518 -4.59 11.66 2.26
CA TYR A 518 -5.42 12.34 3.24
C TYR A 518 -4.70 12.85 4.50
N LEU A 519 -3.46 12.42 4.77
CA LEU A 519 -2.67 12.97 5.88
C LEU A 519 -2.31 14.44 5.67
N ASN A 520 -2.17 14.87 4.42
CA ASN A 520 -2.02 16.26 4.06
C ASN A 520 -3.41 16.86 3.80
N VAL A 521 -3.82 17.83 4.61
CA VAL A 521 -5.17 18.39 4.56
C VAL A 521 -5.46 19.10 3.24
N ASP A 522 -4.48 19.78 2.65
CA ASP A 522 -4.63 20.44 1.35
C ASP A 522 -4.78 19.41 0.22
N ALA A 523 -4.00 18.34 0.27
CA ALA A 523 -4.12 17.22 -0.66
C ALA A 523 -5.47 16.49 -0.51
N LEU A 524 -5.95 16.29 0.73
CA LEU A 524 -7.29 15.75 0.99
C LEU A 524 -8.39 16.64 0.39
N LYS A 525 -8.26 17.97 0.52
CA LYS A 525 -9.19 18.93 -0.07
C LYS A 525 -9.19 18.84 -1.60
N GLU A 526 -8.02 18.77 -2.23
CA GLU A 526 -7.92 18.60 -3.69
C GLU A 526 -8.55 17.28 -4.13
N MET A 527 -8.19 16.17 -3.48
CA MET A 527 -8.75 14.83 -3.76
C MET A 527 -10.27 14.81 -3.59
N HIS A 528 -10.80 15.40 -2.51
CA HIS A 528 -12.23 15.52 -2.30
C HIS A 528 -12.89 16.29 -3.45
N GLY A 529 -12.33 17.44 -3.86
CA GLY A 529 -12.87 18.25 -4.96
C GLY A 529 -12.90 17.51 -6.31
N ASP A 530 -11.94 16.62 -6.56
CA ASP A 530 -11.92 15.78 -7.74
C ASP A 530 -12.95 14.64 -7.65
N LEU A 531 -13.05 13.96 -6.51
CA LEU A 531 -14.04 12.92 -6.26
C LEU A 531 -15.47 13.49 -6.28
N GLU A 532 -15.68 14.68 -5.72
CA GLU A 532 -16.99 15.37 -5.75
C GLU A 532 -17.50 15.57 -7.19
N LYS A 533 -16.60 15.89 -8.12
CA LYS A 533 -16.91 16.03 -9.56
C LYS A 533 -17.07 14.68 -10.25
N TRP A 534 -16.30 13.67 -9.83
CA TRP A 534 -16.23 12.37 -10.48
C TRP A 534 -17.45 11.48 -10.15
N TYR A 535 -17.89 11.39 -8.88
CA TYR A 535 -19.01 10.54 -8.47
C TYR A 535 -20.28 10.73 -9.31
N PRO A 536 -20.75 11.97 -9.58
CA PRO A 536 -21.94 12.18 -10.43
C PRO A 536 -21.77 11.67 -11.86
N THR A 537 -20.55 11.62 -12.39
CA THR A 537 -20.30 11.11 -13.77
C THR A 537 -20.46 9.59 -13.85
N ALA A 538 -20.27 8.88 -12.74
CA ALA A 538 -20.38 7.44 -12.67
C ALA A 538 -21.80 6.95 -12.35
N VAL A 539 -22.70 7.83 -11.89
CA VAL A 539 -24.09 7.49 -11.57
C VAL A 539 -25.05 7.72 -12.76
N LYS A 540 -24.59 8.40 -13.81
CA LYS A 540 -25.42 8.77 -14.97
C LYS A 540 -25.69 7.58 -15.90
#